data_69f58ead9bf8701d764f243e684d7eb6
#
_entry.id   69f58ead9bf8701d764f243e684d7eb6
#
_cell.length_a   1.000
_cell.length_b   1.000
_cell.length_c   1.000
_cell.angle_alpha   90.00
_cell.angle_beta   90.00
_cell.angle_gamma   90.00
#
_symmetry.space_group_name_H-M   'P 1'
#
loop_
_entity.id
_entity.type
_entity.pdbx_description
1 polymer ?
#
loop_
_entity_poly.entity_id
_entity_poly.type
_entity_poly.pdbx_seq_one_letter_code
_entity_poly.pdbx_strand_id
1 'polypeptide(L)'
;YGRHAIACPLPLTMRAHVEDCDSGVNLLIPSWGVEYQLAKTPKHRRSFEKAAGAILDELGLANRGIRIEVFPDVPRGMGLGGSAALAVAIVRALDCHFQLDLTDDEINRLAFQSEVIAHGQPSGIDNTMATYAKPLVFRKGTPPLVELLNIPQPLSLVVGMTGTQGLTAKTVGRVRDAWKKQPRLYEKVFDD
;
A
#
# COMPACT_ATOMS: atom_id res chain seq x y z
N TYR A 1 -11.13 10.71 6.58
CA TYR A 1 -12.14 11.66 7.10
C TYR A 1 -11.71 13.12 6.98
N GLY A 2 -10.58 13.45 6.30
CA GLY A 2 -10.10 14.82 6.11
C GLY A 2 -9.48 15.45 7.37
N ARG A 3 -9.19 14.67 8.39
CA ARG A 3 -8.44 15.09 9.57
C ARG A 3 -6.94 14.88 9.36
N HIS A 4 -6.12 15.60 10.12
CA HIS A 4 -4.68 15.38 10.11
C HIS A 4 -4.34 14.05 10.76
N ALA A 5 -3.32 13.41 10.22
CA ALA A 5 -2.75 12.19 10.78
C ALA A 5 -1.23 12.27 10.69
N ILE A 6 -0.54 11.70 11.66
CA ILE A 6 0.91 11.51 11.62
C ILE A 6 1.16 10.04 11.27
N ALA A 7 2.03 9.81 10.30
CA ALA A 7 2.50 8.48 9.97
C ALA A 7 4.02 8.41 10.14
N CYS A 8 4.48 7.28 10.68
CA CYS A 8 5.90 7.02 10.87
C CYS A 8 6.26 5.66 10.27
N PRO A 9 7.39 5.54 9.57
CA PRO A 9 7.85 4.25 9.08
C PRO A 9 8.30 3.37 10.24
N LEU A 10 7.98 2.08 10.15
CA LEU A 10 8.58 1.06 11.03
C LEU A 10 9.82 0.49 10.35
N PRO A 11 10.80 -0.04 11.10
CA PRO A 11 11.99 -0.69 10.54
C PRO A 11 11.64 -2.10 10.01
N LEU A 12 10.58 -2.19 9.25
CA LEU A 12 10.12 -3.40 8.57
C LEU A 12 10.15 -3.14 7.07
N THR A 13 10.76 -4.04 6.31
CA THR A 13 10.96 -3.85 4.88
C THR A 13 10.04 -4.72 4.04
N MET A 14 9.82 -4.28 2.81
CA MET A 14 9.20 -5.05 1.75
C MET A 14 10.16 -5.00 0.56
N ARG A 15 10.79 -6.11 0.25
CA ARG A 15 11.73 -6.21 -0.88
C ARG A 15 11.05 -6.92 -2.03
N ALA A 16 11.31 -6.50 -3.25
CA ALA A 16 10.85 -7.20 -4.45
C ALA A 16 11.99 -7.35 -5.45
N HIS A 17 11.92 -8.43 -6.22
CA HIS A 17 12.83 -8.74 -7.32
C HIS A 17 12.01 -9.05 -8.56
N VAL A 18 12.50 -8.61 -9.71
CA VAL A 18 11.90 -8.89 -11.02
C VAL A 18 12.95 -9.55 -11.90
N GLU A 19 12.56 -10.61 -12.56
CA GLU A 19 13.37 -11.29 -13.58
C GLU A 19 12.52 -11.63 -14.80
N ASP A 20 13.17 -11.75 -15.95
CA ASP A 20 12.51 -12.21 -17.17
C ASP A 20 12.16 -13.71 -17.06
N CYS A 21 11.03 -14.10 -17.63
CA CYS A 21 10.66 -15.51 -17.77
C CYS A 21 9.99 -15.78 -19.12
N ASP A 22 9.84 -17.05 -19.50
CA ASP A 22 9.41 -17.45 -20.85
C ASP A 22 8.02 -16.94 -21.23
N SER A 23 7.09 -16.85 -20.28
CA SER A 23 5.74 -16.39 -20.59
C SER A 23 4.93 -15.95 -19.36
N GLY A 24 4.11 -14.90 -19.60
CA GLY A 24 3.14 -14.41 -18.62
C GLY A 24 3.78 -13.68 -17.44
N VAL A 25 2.94 -13.22 -16.53
CA VAL A 25 3.40 -12.58 -15.30
C VAL A 25 3.15 -13.52 -14.13
N ASN A 26 4.22 -13.84 -13.41
CA ASN A 26 4.17 -14.68 -12.21
C ASN A 26 4.45 -13.80 -10.98
N LEU A 27 3.56 -13.83 -9.98
CA LEU A 27 3.75 -13.13 -8.70
C LEU A 27 3.89 -14.15 -7.58
N LEU A 28 5.03 -14.10 -6.89
CA LEU A 28 5.36 -14.99 -5.79
C LEU A 28 5.60 -14.18 -4.50
N ILE A 29 4.98 -14.61 -3.41
CA ILE A 29 5.26 -14.11 -2.06
C ILE A 29 5.35 -15.33 -1.15
N PRO A 30 6.50 -16.01 -1.10
CA PRO A 30 6.61 -17.32 -0.47
C PRO A 30 6.19 -17.34 0.99
N SER A 31 6.58 -16.34 1.77
CA SER A 31 6.23 -16.22 3.20
C SER A 31 4.73 -16.03 3.46
N TRP A 32 3.96 -15.61 2.46
CA TRP A 32 2.51 -15.47 2.54
C TRP A 32 1.75 -16.63 1.87
N GLY A 33 2.47 -17.62 1.32
CA GLY A 33 1.89 -18.72 0.56
C GLY A 33 1.19 -18.25 -0.72
N VAL A 34 1.68 -17.19 -1.33
CA VAL A 34 1.12 -16.59 -2.56
C VAL A 34 1.98 -17.00 -3.74
N GLU A 35 1.36 -17.66 -4.69
CA GLU A 35 1.92 -17.99 -5.99
C GLU A 35 0.80 -17.85 -7.03
N TYR A 36 0.90 -16.81 -7.86
CA TYR A 36 -0.10 -16.52 -8.89
C TYR A 36 0.55 -16.32 -10.24
N GLN A 37 0.04 -17.02 -11.24
CA GLN A 37 0.18 -16.59 -12.61
C GLN A 37 -0.95 -15.61 -12.93
N LEU A 38 -0.62 -14.35 -13.21
CA LEU A 38 -1.63 -13.33 -13.47
C LEU A 38 -2.41 -13.69 -14.74
N ALA A 39 -3.72 -13.80 -14.61
CA ALA A 39 -4.60 -14.00 -15.75
C ALA A 39 -4.50 -12.82 -16.73
N LYS A 40 -4.38 -13.12 -18.03
CA LYS A 40 -4.35 -12.10 -19.09
C LYS A 40 -5.60 -11.22 -19.10
N THR A 41 -6.75 -11.78 -18.68
CA THR A 41 -8.03 -11.06 -18.68
C THR A 41 -8.31 -10.51 -17.26
N PRO A 42 -8.46 -9.17 -17.09
CA PRO A 42 -8.70 -8.53 -15.79
C PRO A 42 -9.91 -9.08 -15.02
N LYS A 43 -10.96 -9.54 -15.73
CA LYS A 43 -12.17 -10.10 -15.12
C LYS A 43 -11.92 -11.37 -14.29
N HIS A 44 -10.86 -12.11 -14.59
CA HIS A 44 -10.52 -13.36 -13.90
C HIS A 44 -9.49 -13.21 -12.79
N ARG A 45 -8.98 -11.98 -12.59
CA ARG A 45 -7.99 -11.68 -11.54
C ARG A 45 -8.65 -11.64 -10.16
N ARG A 46 -8.01 -12.27 -9.17
CA ARG A 46 -8.36 -12.14 -7.75
C ARG A 46 -7.92 -10.77 -7.20
N SER A 47 -8.26 -10.43 -5.96
CA SER A 47 -8.00 -9.11 -5.40
C SER A 47 -6.52 -8.68 -5.49
N PHE A 48 -5.59 -9.55 -5.09
CA PHE A 48 -4.14 -9.29 -5.22
C PHE A 48 -3.67 -9.20 -6.66
N GLU A 49 -4.17 -10.09 -7.51
CA GLU A 49 -3.88 -10.09 -8.94
C GLU A 49 -4.40 -8.83 -9.62
N LYS A 50 -5.56 -8.32 -9.18
CA LYS A 50 -6.11 -7.07 -9.70
C LYS A 50 -5.22 -5.88 -9.35
N ALA A 51 -4.73 -5.83 -8.12
CA ALA A 51 -3.88 -4.75 -7.64
C ALA A 51 -2.52 -4.73 -8.37
N ALA A 52 -1.83 -5.88 -8.43
CA ALA A 52 -0.58 -6.00 -9.18
C ALA A 52 -0.79 -5.83 -10.69
N GLY A 53 -1.88 -6.40 -11.23
CA GLY A 53 -2.23 -6.27 -12.63
C GLY A 53 -2.49 -4.83 -13.07
N ALA A 54 -3.08 -4.00 -12.22
CA ALA A 54 -3.31 -2.59 -12.54
C ALA A 54 -1.99 -1.81 -12.68
N ILE A 55 -1.00 -2.11 -11.85
CA ILE A 55 0.34 -1.53 -11.98
C ILE A 55 0.95 -1.92 -13.33
N LEU A 56 0.88 -3.20 -13.68
CA LEU A 56 1.42 -3.71 -14.93
C LEU A 56 0.68 -3.18 -16.16
N ASP A 57 -0.64 -3.08 -16.09
CA ASP A 57 -1.47 -2.53 -17.17
C ASP A 57 -1.11 -1.05 -17.42
N GLU A 58 -0.95 -0.25 -16.34
CA GLU A 58 -0.58 1.18 -16.43
C GLU A 58 0.83 1.38 -16.98
N LEU A 59 1.78 0.49 -16.63
CA LEU A 59 3.15 0.54 -17.12
C LEU A 59 3.32 -0.10 -18.50
N GLY A 60 2.25 -0.67 -19.10
CA GLY A 60 2.34 -1.37 -20.40
C GLY A 60 3.09 -2.71 -20.34
N LEU A 61 3.22 -3.29 -19.14
CA LEU A 61 4.03 -4.50 -18.89
C LEU A 61 3.19 -5.79 -18.75
N ALA A 62 1.86 -5.71 -18.86
CA ALA A 62 0.95 -6.83 -18.62
C ALA A 62 1.16 -8.05 -19.54
N ASN A 63 1.78 -7.85 -20.71
CA ASN A 63 2.07 -8.92 -21.69
C ASN A 63 3.53 -9.38 -21.68
N ARG A 64 4.34 -8.89 -20.74
CA ARG A 64 5.75 -9.31 -20.60
C ARG A 64 5.81 -10.69 -19.94
N GLY A 65 6.82 -11.46 -20.28
CA GLY A 65 7.21 -12.65 -19.53
C GLY A 65 8.09 -12.24 -18.36
N ILE A 66 7.50 -12.07 -17.18
CA ILE A 66 8.23 -11.65 -15.98
C ILE A 66 7.79 -12.43 -14.73
N ARG A 67 8.73 -12.65 -13.86
CA ARG A 67 8.51 -13.18 -12.51
C ARG A 67 8.81 -12.08 -11.50
N ILE A 68 7.84 -11.80 -10.65
CA ILE A 68 7.94 -10.84 -9.56
C ILE A 68 7.95 -11.63 -8.25
N GLU A 69 9.04 -11.57 -7.51
CA GLU A 69 9.15 -12.23 -6.22
C GLU A 69 9.25 -11.20 -5.10
N VAL A 70 8.44 -11.35 -4.05
CA VAL A 70 8.37 -10.37 -2.95
C VAL A 70 8.69 -11.04 -1.62
N PHE A 71 9.54 -10.37 -0.84
CA PHE A 71 10.04 -10.80 0.47
C PHE A 71 9.61 -9.80 1.55
N PRO A 72 8.43 -9.99 2.17
CA PRO A 72 7.93 -9.12 3.22
C PRO A 72 8.53 -9.46 4.58
N ASP A 73 9.04 -8.46 5.30
CA ASP A 73 9.26 -8.54 6.75
C ASP A 73 8.00 -8.10 7.51
N VAL A 74 7.03 -7.50 6.81
CA VAL A 74 5.75 -7.04 7.37
C VAL A 74 4.78 -8.21 7.47
N PRO A 75 4.22 -8.50 8.66
CA PRO A 75 3.22 -9.57 8.81
C PRO A 75 1.93 -9.23 8.06
N ARG A 76 1.39 -10.25 7.38
CA ARG A 76 0.21 -10.09 6.52
C ARG A 76 -1.04 -9.73 7.32
N GLY A 77 -1.75 -8.68 6.93
CA GLY A 77 -3.09 -8.35 7.43
C GLY A 77 -3.14 -7.82 8.87
N MET A 78 -2.02 -7.33 9.41
CA MET A 78 -1.92 -6.81 10.78
C MET A 78 -2.10 -5.28 10.88
N GLY A 79 -2.54 -4.62 9.81
CA GLY A 79 -2.80 -3.17 9.83
C GLY A 79 -1.55 -2.29 9.78
N LEU A 80 -0.42 -2.84 9.33
CA LEU A 80 0.88 -2.15 9.24
C LEU A 80 1.19 -1.65 7.82
N GLY A 81 0.18 -1.32 7.01
CA GLY A 81 0.39 -0.78 5.66
C GLY A 81 0.98 -1.78 4.65
N GLY A 82 0.94 -3.11 4.95
CA GLY A 82 1.60 -4.14 4.13
C GLY A 82 1.12 -4.20 2.67
N SER A 83 -0.14 -3.85 2.37
CA SER A 83 -0.66 -3.80 1.00
C SER A 83 0.00 -2.69 0.19
N ALA A 84 0.06 -1.49 0.75
CA ALA A 84 0.69 -0.34 0.13
C ALA A 84 2.21 -0.54 -0.03
N ALA A 85 2.87 -1.10 1.00
CA ALA A 85 4.29 -1.44 0.91
C ALA A 85 4.57 -2.47 -0.19
N LEU A 86 3.67 -3.47 -0.37
CA LEU A 86 3.74 -4.43 -1.46
C LEU A 86 3.65 -3.74 -2.82
N ALA A 87 2.68 -2.85 -3.00
CA ALA A 87 2.51 -2.12 -4.26
C ALA A 87 3.75 -1.27 -4.59
N VAL A 88 4.26 -0.52 -3.62
CA VAL A 88 5.48 0.30 -3.79
C VAL A 88 6.69 -0.56 -4.12
N ALA A 89 6.87 -1.70 -3.43
CA ALA A 89 8.00 -2.60 -3.69
C ALA A 89 7.95 -3.17 -5.12
N ILE A 90 6.75 -3.58 -5.58
CA ILE A 90 6.56 -4.06 -6.96
C ILE A 90 6.89 -2.96 -7.97
N VAL A 91 6.35 -1.74 -7.78
CA VAL A 91 6.61 -0.62 -8.70
C VAL A 91 8.10 -0.31 -8.77
N ARG A 92 8.80 -0.21 -7.63
CA ARG A 92 10.25 0.06 -7.59
C ARG A 92 11.07 -1.05 -8.23
N ALA A 93 10.67 -2.32 -8.06
CA ALA A 93 11.37 -3.43 -8.69
C ALA A 93 11.18 -3.44 -10.22
N LEU A 94 9.98 -3.11 -10.70
CA LEU A 94 9.70 -2.94 -12.13
C LEU A 94 10.45 -1.73 -12.71
N ASP A 95 10.46 -0.61 -12.00
CA ASP A 95 11.21 0.59 -12.35
C ASP A 95 12.71 0.27 -12.53
N CYS A 96 13.30 -0.40 -11.54
CA CYS A 96 14.71 -0.81 -11.58
C CYS A 96 15.00 -1.78 -12.74
N HIS A 97 14.15 -2.79 -12.95
CA HIS A 97 14.38 -3.83 -13.98
C HIS A 97 14.23 -3.29 -15.40
N PHE A 98 13.23 -2.43 -15.63
CA PHE A 98 12.95 -1.88 -16.95
C PHE A 98 13.53 -0.49 -17.19
N GLN A 99 14.24 0.10 -16.21
CA GLN A 99 14.85 1.44 -16.29
C GLN A 99 13.82 2.51 -16.70
N LEU A 100 12.70 2.56 -15.97
CA LEU A 100 11.57 3.43 -16.32
C LEU A 100 11.79 4.87 -15.84
N ASP A 101 12.78 5.12 -14.95
CA ASP A 101 13.12 6.42 -14.37
C ASP A 101 11.92 7.11 -13.69
N LEU A 102 11.12 6.34 -12.94
CA LEU A 102 9.95 6.83 -12.25
C LEU A 102 10.31 7.71 -11.06
N THR A 103 9.65 8.86 -10.96
CA THR A 103 9.73 9.72 -9.78
C THR A 103 8.97 9.11 -8.59
N ASP A 104 9.30 9.55 -7.35
CA ASP A 104 8.55 9.13 -6.16
C ASP A 104 7.05 9.45 -6.26
N ASP A 105 6.68 10.56 -6.90
CA ASP A 105 5.28 10.93 -7.11
C ASP A 105 4.55 9.96 -8.05
N GLU A 106 5.22 9.49 -9.11
CA GLU A 106 4.67 8.48 -10.02
C GLU A 106 4.55 7.12 -9.34
N ILE A 107 5.55 6.72 -8.56
CA ILE A 107 5.49 5.50 -7.74
C ILE A 107 4.32 5.58 -6.75
N ASN A 108 4.17 6.70 -6.05
CA ASN A 108 3.07 6.94 -5.12
C ASN A 108 1.70 6.86 -5.82
N ARG A 109 1.57 7.45 -7.01
CA ARG A 109 0.35 7.42 -7.81
C ARG A 109 -0.01 5.99 -8.23
N LEU A 110 0.94 5.21 -8.73
CA LEU A 110 0.73 3.81 -9.12
C LEU A 110 0.33 2.94 -7.92
N ALA A 111 1.02 3.11 -6.79
CA ALA A 111 0.68 2.40 -5.56
C ALA A 111 -0.71 2.79 -5.05
N PHE A 112 -1.11 4.07 -5.14
CA PHE A 112 -2.45 4.52 -4.76
C PHE A 112 -3.54 3.89 -5.63
N GLN A 113 -3.33 3.79 -6.95
CA GLN A 113 -4.28 3.12 -7.84
C GLN A 113 -4.47 1.64 -7.47
N SER A 114 -3.38 0.95 -7.14
CA SER A 114 -3.41 -0.42 -6.63
C SER A 114 -4.25 -0.53 -5.35
N GLU A 115 -4.07 0.40 -4.40
CA GLU A 115 -4.84 0.47 -3.16
C GLU A 115 -6.34 0.76 -3.41
N VAL A 116 -6.68 1.60 -4.38
CA VAL A 116 -8.09 1.86 -4.79
C VAL A 116 -8.74 0.56 -5.26
N ILE A 117 -8.04 -0.24 -6.04
CA ILE A 117 -8.55 -1.52 -6.55
C ILE A 117 -8.71 -2.55 -5.42
N ALA A 118 -7.75 -2.58 -4.48
CA ALA A 118 -7.78 -3.54 -3.37
C ALA A 118 -8.82 -3.17 -2.30
N HIS A 119 -9.01 -1.88 -2.02
CA HIS A 119 -9.75 -1.38 -0.84
C HIS A 119 -10.90 -0.42 -1.17
N GLY A 120 -11.08 -0.03 -2.41
CA GLY A 120 -12.14 0.86 -2.89
C GLY A 120 -11.92 2.34 -2.60
N GLN A 121 -11.80 2.74 -1.34
CA GLN A 121 -11.61 4.14 -0.94
C GLN A 121 -10.49 4.30 0.09
N PRO A 122 -9.22 4.09 -0.30
CA PRO A 122 -8.08 4.28 0.59
C PRO A 122 -7.93 5.77 0.97
N SER A 123 -7.23 6.03 2.07
CA SER A 123 -6.89 7.40 2.47
C SER A 123 -5.79 7.99 1.61
N GLY A 124 -4.86 7.17 1.18
CA GLY A 124 -3.62 7.56 0.52
C GLY A 124 -2.43 7.71 1.47
N ILE A 125 -2.63 7.53 2.78
CA ILE A 125 -1.54 7.69 3.76
C ILE A 125 -0.53 6.54 3.69
N ASP A 126 -1.00 5.28 3.54
CA ASP A 126 -0.15 4.10 3.58
C ASP A 126 0.80 4.05 2.37
N ASN A 127 0.29 4.31 1.16
CA ASN A 127 1.14 4.37 -0.04
C ASN A 127 2.11 5.56 -0.01
N THR A 128 1.67 6.73 0.48
CA THR A 128 2.55 7.89 0.66
C THR A 128 3.67 7.56 1.66
N MET A 129 3.31 6.96 2.80
CA MET A 129 4.29 6.52 3.79
C MET A 129 5.28 5.52 3.23
N ALA A 130 4.81 4.50 2.51
CA ALA A 130 5.66 3.46 1.92
C ALA A 130 6.59 4.03 0.83
N THR A 131 6.13 5.02 0.07
CA THR A 131 6.92 5.64 -1.00
C THR A 131 8.05 6.51 -0.46
N TYR A 132 7.73 7.45 0.45
CA TYR A 132 8.72 8.41 0.95
C TYR A 132 9.57 7.87 2.10
N ALA A 133 9.10 6.85 2.82
CA ALA A 133 9.79 6.20 3.95
C ALA A 133 10.30 7.19 5.02
N LYS A 134 9.58 8.29 5.22
CA LYS A 134 9.90 9.34 6.21
C LYS A 134 8.67 9.66 7.04
N PRO A 135 8.80 10.04 8.31
CA PRO A 135 7.69 10.53 9.10
C PRO A 135 7.00 11.70 8.39
N LEU A 136 5.67 11.72 8.41
CA LEU A 136 4.91 12.77 7.72
C LEU A 136 3.60 13.11 8.42
N VAL A 137 3.13 14.34 8.22
CA VAL A 137 1.75 14.74 8.45
C VAL A 137 0.99 14.56 7.15
N PHE A 138 -0.16 13.94 7.27
CA PHE A 138 -1.04 13.67 6.13
C PHE A 138 -2.45 14.17 6.41
N ARG A 139 -3.07 14.79 5.41
CA ARG A 139 -4.51 15.04 5.40
C ARG A 139 -5.08 14.74 4.03
N LYS A 140 -6.10 13.87 4.00
CA LYS A 140 -6.79 13.55 2.75
C LYS A 140 -7.45 14.80 2.15
N GLY A 141 -7.23 15.04 0.88
CA GLY A 141 -7.77 16.16 0.09
C GLY A 141 -7.55 15.96 -1.39
N THR A 142 -7.80 17.00 -2.19
CA THR A 142 -7.54 17.04 -3.63
C THR A 142 -6.89 18.38 -3.98
N PRO A 143 -5.55 18.46 -4.02
CA PRO A 143 -4.57 17.43 -3.66
C PRO A 143 -4.53 17.13 -2.16
N PRO A 144 -3.96 15.99 -1.73
CA PRO A 144 -3.73 15.73 -0.31
C PRO A 144 -2.65 16.67 0.25
N LEU A 145 -2.76 16.99 1.55
CA LEU A 145 -1.65 17.62 2.26
C LEU A 145 -0.65 16.51 2.66
N VAL A 146 0.60 16.68 2.29
CA VAL A 146 1.72 15.82 2.68
C VAL A 146 2.85 16.73 3.14
N GLU A 147 3.24 16.60 4.39
CA GLU A 147 4.34 17.37 4.97
C GLU A 147 5.31 16.40 5.64
N LEU A 148 6.54 16.33 5.13
CA LEU A 148 7.57 15.47 5.69
C LEU A 148 8.09 16.06 6.99
N LEU A 149 8.16 15.24 8.03
CA LEU A 149 8.64 15.62 9.34
C LEU A 149 10.12 15.28 9.51
N ASN A 150 10.86 16.20 10.07
CA ASN A 150 12.20 15.93 10.58
C ASN A 150 12.10 15.66 12.08
N ILE A 151 12.33 14.41 12.48
CA ILE A 151 12.33 14.00 13.90
C ILE A 151 13.78 13.94 14.36
N PRO A 152 14.25 14.92 15.15
CA PRO A 152 15.68 15.03 15.49
C PRO A 152 16.15 13.97 16.50
N GLN A 153 15.22 13.28 17.18
CA GLN A 153 15.54 12.26 18.17
C GLN A 153 14.78 10.96 17.88
N PRO A 154 15.42 9.79 18.08
CA PRO A 154 14.77 8.51 17.90
C PRO A 154 13.54 8.37 18.82
N LEU A 155 12.43 7.86 18.27
CA LEU A 155 11.24 7.49 19.02
C LEU A 155 11.25 5.99 19.27
N SER A 156 11.20 5.60 20.55
CA SER A 156 10.99 4.20 20.90
C SER A 156 9.50 3.88 20.89
N LEU A 157 9.12 2.95 20.01
CA LEU A 157 7.72 2.51 19.87
C LEU A 157 7.59 1.03 20.19
N VAL A 158 6.51 0.66 20.87
CA VAL A 158 6.11 -0.74 21.08
C VAL A 158 4.83 -0.98 20.30
N VAL A 159 4.88 -1.89 19.35
CA VAL A 159 3.73 -2.24 18.52
C VAL A 159 3.14 -3.57 19.01
N GLY A 160 1.93 -3.52 19.58
CA GLY A 160 1.18 -4.70 19.97
C GLY A 160 0.28 -5.18 18.83
N MET A 161 0.32 -6.48 18.52
CA MET A 161 -0.52 -7.10 17.52
C MET A 161 -1.49 -8.08 18.17
N THR A 162 -2.77 -8.03 17.77
CA THR A 162 -3.80 -8.94 18.30
C THR A 162 -3.72 -10.36 17.72
N GLY A 163 -2.87 -10.58 16.72
CA GLY A 163 -2.78 -11.85 15.99
C GLY A 163 -3.96 -12.12 15.05
N THR A 164 -4.96 -11.24 15.01
CA THR A 164 -6.15 -11.40 14.17
C THR A 164 -6.01 -10.56 12.91
N GLN A 165 -6.15 -11.18 11.75
CA GLN A 165 -6.18 -10.44 10.48
C GLN A 165 -7.46 -9.60 10.40
N GLY A 166 -7.31 -8.28 10.30
CA GLY A 166 -8.41 -7.32 10.18
C GLY A 166 -8.58 -6.81 8.75
N LEU A 167 -9.84 -6.71 8.31
CA LEU A 167 -10.16 -5.97 7.09
C LEU A 167 -10.23 -4.48 7.43
N THR A 168 -9.25 -3.68 7.05
CA THR A 168 -9.19 -2.23 7.29
C THR A 168 -10.49 -1.52 6.90
N ALA A 169 -11.05 -1.85 5.74
CA ALA A 169 -12.31 -1.29 5.26
C ALA A 169 -13.48 -1.51 6.24
N LYS A 170 -13.55 -2.68 6.90
CA LYS A 170 -14.59 -3.00 7.88
C LYS A 170 -14.43 -2.18 9.16
N THR A 171 -13.20 -2.04 9.64
CA THR A 171 -12.89 -1.27 10.86
C THR A 171 -13.17 0.22 10.65
N VAL A 172 -12.68 0.77 9.55
CA VAL A 172 -12.93 2.17 9.15
C VAL A 172 -14.43 2.41 8.95
N GLY A 173 -15.15 1.45 8.33
CA GLY A 173 -16.60 1.52 8.18
C GLY A 173 -17.34 1.64 9.52
N ARG A 174 -16.96 0.83 10.53
CA ARG A 174 -17.55 0.89 11.87
C ARG A 174 -17.36 2.27 12.54
N VAL A 175 -16.18 2.84 12.45
CA VAL A 175 -15.91 4.18 13.00
C VAL A 175 -16.78 5.22 12.30
N ARG A 176 -16.87 5.18 10.96
CA ARG A 176 -17.72 6.08 10.19
C ARG A 176 -19.20 5.98 10.58
N ASP A 177 -19.71 4.78 10.75
CA ASP A 177 -21.10 4.56 11.10
C ASP A 177 -21.40 5.02 12.55
N ALA A 178 -20.46 4.82 13.46
CA ALA A 178 -20.56 5.31 14.83
C ALA A 178 -20.49 6.85 14.87
N TRP A 179 -19.60 7.47 14.10
CA TRP A 179 -19.54 8.93 13.96
C TRP A 179 -20.85 9.51 13.41
N LYS A 180 -21.44 8.93 12.36
CA LYS A 180 -22.73 9.37 11.83
C LYS A 180 -23.86 9.32 12.88
N LYS A 181 -23.81 8.36 13.81
CA LYS A 181 -24.80 8.22 14.88
C LYS A 181 -24.57 9.23 16.03
N GLN A 182 -23.34 9.59 16.30
CA GLN A 182 -22.96 10.46 17.43
C GLN A 182 -21.95 11.54 16.97
N PRO A 183 -22.31 12.43 16.02
CA PRO A 183 -21.36 13.35 15.41
C PRO A 183 -20.67 14.26 16.42
N ARG A 184 -21.42 14.82 17.40
CA ARG A 184 -20.84 15.73 18.41
C ARG A 184 -19.77 15.09 19.28
N LEU A 185 -19.91 13.81 19.61
CA LEU A 185 -18.92 13.08 20.40
C LEU A 185 -17.63 12.87 19.60
N TYR A 186 -17.77 12.42 18.36
CA TYR A 186 -16.61 12.12 17.51
C TYR A 186 -15.89 13.40 17.06
N GLU A 187 -16.63 14.48 16.75
CA GLU A 187 -16.01 15.77 16.43
C GLU A 187 -15.15 16.27 17.59
N LYS A 188 -15.65 16.23 18.82
CA LYS A 188 -14.87 16.61 19.99
C LYS A 188 -13.57 15.80 20.13
N VAL A 189 -13.64 14.48 19.96
CA VAL A 189 -12.44 13.59 20.02
C VAL A 189 -11.43 13.90 18.92
N PHE A 190 -11.89 14.38 17.76
CA PHE A 190 -11.00 14.72 16.65
C PHE A 190 -10.42 16.13 16.74
N ASP A 191 -11.03 17.02 17.50
CA ASP A 191 -10.59 18.41 17.68
C ASP A 191 -9.66 18.57 18.90
N ASP A 192 -9.74 17.66 19.90
CA ASP A 192 -8.83 17.56 21.07
C ASP A 192 -7.50 16.91 20.66
#